data_05c9dab248984fefc43691fb4867a4b8
#
_entry.id   05c9dab248984fefc43691fb4867a4b8
#
_cell.length_a   1.000
_cell.length_b   1.000
_cell.length_c   1.000
_cell.angle_alpha   90.00
_cell.angle_beta   90.00
_cell.angle_gamma   90.00
#
_symmetry.space_group_name_H-M   'P 1'
#
loop_
_entity.id
_entity.type
_entity.pdbx_description
1 polymer ?
#
loop_
_entity_poly.entity_id
_entity_poly.type
_entity_poly.pdbx_seq_one_letter_code
_entity_poly.pdbx_strand_id
1 'polypeptide(L)'
;MIETLTKNKITKWLNIKPSTFDPKPGLFHYRHENGDEKSRIHLRLDPDGHGTLIVNANQVMHLNPTAALMAYLVLEKKSEKEIIKIVRKAYSVTKEEVLTDLQTLNFQLDQLIRPDGACPVHELELEINMPFSARPTAPYRMDLALTYKCNNDCAHCYNARERTFPSLKVDEWKIILDKTWDLGIPHIVFTGGEPTLMEFLPELIAHAESNGQITGLNTNARRLADKNYLDKLVSAGLDHVQITV
;
A
#
# COMPACT_ATOMS: atom_id res chain seq x y z
N MET A 1 12.73 36.36 6.62
CA MET A 1 14.01 36.06 7.28
C MET A 1 14.02 34.55 7.46
N ILE A 2 14.69 33.85 6.54
CA ILE A 2 14.75 32.39 6.51
C ILE A 2 15.86 32.00 7.48
N GLU A 3 15.49 31.47 8.65
CA GLU A 3 16.48 30.91 9.57
C GLU A 3 17.01 29.59 9.02
N THR A 4 18.27 29.64 8.66
CA THR A 4 19.09 28.50 8.26
C THR A 4 19.16 27.51 9.43
N LEU A 5 18.45 26.40 9.35
CA LEU A 5 18.62 25.27 10.25
C LEU A 5 20.08 24.80 10.14
N THR A 6 20.80 25.01 11.23
CA THR A 6 22.23 24.80 11.34
C THR A 6 22.62 23.34 10.97
N LYS A 7 23.66 23.24 10.14
CA LYS A 7 24.33 21.99 9.69
C LYS A 7 24.64 20.95 10.80
N ASN A 8 24.60 21.35 12.05
CA ASN A 8 24.88 20.47 13.20
C ASN A 8 23.76 19.48 13.58
N LYS A 9 22.51 19.67 13.13
CA LYS A 9 21.46 18.68 13.36
C LYS A 9 21.48 17.57 12.30
N ILE A 10 21.92 17.87 11.08
CA ILE A 10 21.96 16.89 9.97
C ILE A 10 23.11 15.88 10.15
N THR A 11 24.23 16.27 10.74
CA THR A 11 25.37 15.36 10.96
C THR A 11 25.17 14.37 12.11
N LYS A 12 24.23 14.63 13.04
CA LYS A 12 23.87 13.66 14.08
C LYS A 12 23.07 12.45 13.54
N TRP A 13 22.43 12.59 12.39
CA TRP A 13 21.62 11.56 11.74
C TRP A 13 22.46 10.56 10.92
N LEU A 14 23.72 10.88 10.59
CA LEU A 14 24.59 10.06 9.73
C LEU A 14 25.43 9.01 10.48
N ASN A 15 25.34 8.95 11.81
CA ASN A 15 25.99 7.89 12.60
C ASN A 15 25.05 6.70 12.84
N ILE A 16 24.49 6.14 11.77
CA ILE A 16 23.76 4.86 11.81
C ILE A 16 24.79 3.76 11.98
N LYS A 17 24.88 3.19 13.15
CA LYS A 17 25.56 1.90 13.34
C LYS A 17 24.59 0.83 12.77
N PRO A 18 24.99 0.02 11.78
CA PRO A 18 24.14 -1.09 11.34
C PRO A 18 23.85 -1.97 12.56
N SER A 19 22.60 -1.95 13.01
CA SER A 19 22.18 -2.81 14.11
C SER A 19 21.79 -4.16 13.55
N THR A 20 22.04 -5.22 14.32
CA THR A 20 21.67 -6.60 13.98
C THR A 20 20.15 -6.83 13.93
N PHE A 21 19.34 -5.76 13.94
CA PHE A 21 17.88 -5.77 13.95
C PHE A 21 17.29 -4.70 13.03
N ASP A 22 17.85 -4.52 11.84
CA ASP A 22 17.18 -3.73 10.80
C ASP A 22 16.19 -4.65 10.09
N PRO A 23 14.88 -4.31 10.05
CA PRO A 23 13.95 -5.05 9.21
C PRO A 23 14.45 -4.97 7.76
N LYS A 24 14.44 -6.11 7.07
CA LYS A 24 14.84 -6.12 5.65
C LYS A 24 13.91 -5.20 4.86
N PRO A 25 14.45 -4.44 3.89
CA PRO A 25 13.61 -3.70 2.96
C PRO A 25 12.58 -4.62 2.29
N GLY A 26 11.37 -4.12 2.09
CA GLY A 26 10.29 -4.91 1.51
C GLY A 26 8.92 -4.36 1.87
N LEU A 27 7.89 -5.06 1.43
CA LEU A 27 6.50 -4.75 1.71
C LEU A 27 5.96 -5.70 2.78
N PHE A 28 5.39 -5.14 3.83
CA PHE A 28 4.76 -5.85 4.95
C PHE A 28 3.26 -5.55 4.92
N HIS A 29 2.44 -6.57 5.17
CA HIS A 29 0.99 -6.46 5.17
C HIS A 29 0.42 -6.86 6.51
N TYR A 30 -0.48 -6.02 7.03
CA TYR A 30 -1.19 -6.25 8.28
C TYR A 30 -2.68 -6.02 8.07
N ARG A 31 -3.49 -6.76 8.81
CA ARG A 31 -4.95 -6.59 8.86
C ARG A 31 -5.34 -6.11 10.24
N HIS A 32 -6.16 -5.08 10.27
CA HIS A 32 -6.81 -4.62 11.47
C HIS A 32 -8.31 -4.91 11.34
N GLU A 33 -8.86 -5.66 12.29
CA GLU A 33 -10.28 -6.01 12.33
C GLU A 33 -10.82 -5.57 13.68
N ASN A 34 -11.87 -4.75 13.67
CA ASN A 34 -12.57 -4.28 14.84
C ASN A 34 -14.09 -4.35 14.59
N GLY A 35 -14.73 -5.45 15.03
CA GLY A 35 -16.12 -5.73 14.69
C GLY A 35 -16.30 -5.95 13.19
N ASP A 36 -17.17 -5.15 12.58
CA ASP A 36 -17.43 -5.22 11.12
C ASP A 36 -16.42 -4.41 10.28
N GLU A 37 -15.56 -3.65 10.95
CA GLU A 37 -14.57 -2.79 10.30
C GLU A 37 -13.28 -3.56 9.99
N LYS A 38 -12.84 -3.46 8.74
CA LYS A 38 -11.61 -4.10 8.27
C LYS A 38 -10.74 -3.07 7.58
N SER A 39 -9.49 -2.99 8.03
CA SER A 39 -8.49 -2.13 7.40
C SER A 39 -7.27 -2.94 7.01
N ARG A 40 -6.74 -2.66 5.82
CA ARG A 40 -5.49 -3.21 5.33
C ARG A 40 -4.39 -2.18 5.47
N ILE A 41 -3.32 -2.56 6.12
CA ILE A 41 -2.17 -1.70 6.38
C ILE A 41 -0.98 -2.31 5.64
N HIS A 42 -0.36 -1.53 4.78
CA HIS A 42 0.89 -1.89 4.13
C HIS A 42 1.99 -0.95 4.61
N LEU A 43 3.07 -1.53 5.08
CA LEU A 43 4.30 -0.80 5.39
C LEU A 43 5.38 -1.23 4.40
N ARG A 44 5.79 -0.31 3.55
CA ARG A 44 6.96 -0.48 2.70
C ARG A 44 8.17 0.13 3.37
N LEU A 45 9.22 -0.66 3.54
CA LEU A 45 10.52 -0.22 4.02
C LEU A 45 11.50 -0.16 2.85
N ASP A 46 12.10 0.99 2.66
CA ASP A 46 13.05 1.26 1.59
C ASP A 46 14.49 0.92 2.02
N PRO A 47 15.40 0.62 1.07
CA PRO A 47 16.80 0.27 1.39
C PRO A 47 17.57 1.36 2.13
N ASP A 48 17.13 2.62 2.07
CA ASP A 48 17.74 3.77 2.77
C ASP A 48 17.18 3.95 4.19
N GLY A 49 16.27 3.07 4.63
CA GLY A 49 15.63 3.09 5.93
C GLY A 49 14.34 3.91 6.01
N HIS A 50 14.01 4.70 4.99
CA HIS A 50 12.71 5.38 4.94
C HIS A 50 11.58 4.36 4.79
N GLY A 51 10.36 4.78 5.11
CA GLY A 51 9.19 3.95 4.95
C GLY A 51 8.02 4.68 4.32
N THR A 52 7.10 3.90 3.78
CA THR A 52 5.80 4.40 3.32
C THR A 52 4.72 3.53 3.93
N LEU A 53 3.85 4.13 4.72
CA LEU A 53 2.65 3.50 5.27
C LEU A 53 1.48 3.78 4.34
N ILE A 54 0.76 2.73 3.97
CA ILE A 54 -0.40 2.81 3.07
C ILE A 54 -1.57 2.11 3.76
N VAL A 55 -2.65 2.84 4.00
CA VAL A 55 -3.86 2.30 4.65
C VAL A 55 -4.99 2.31 3.64
N ASN A 56 -5.65 1.17 3.46
CA ASN A 56 -6.79 0.96 2.57
C ASN A 56 -6.55 1.45 1.12
N ALA A 57 -5.30 1.42 0.65
CA ALA A 57 -4.85 1.85 -0.68
C ALA A 57 -5.09 3.34 -1.03
N ASN A 58 -5.62 4.15 -0.12
CA ASN A 58 -5.98 5.54 -0.38
C ASN A 58 -5.30 6.56 0.54
N GLN A 59 -4.82 6.13 1.69
CA GLN A 59 -4.10 6.99 2.63
C GLN A 59 -2.62 6.61 2.62
N VAL A 60 -1.75 7.60 2.34
CA VAL A 60 -0.31 7.37 2.21
C VAL A 60 0.43 8.33 3.14
N MET A 61 1.28 7.79 4.00
CA MET A 61 2.13 8.54 4.90
C MET A 61 3.60 8.16 4.69
N HIS A 62 4.45 9.16 4.47
CA HIS A 62 5.89 8.97 4.37
C HIS A 62 6.53 9.02 5.75
N LEU A 63 7.39 8.05 6.03
CA LEU A 63 8.05 7.88 7.30
C LEU A 63 9.57 8.09 7.15
N ASN A 64 10.15 8.88 8.03
CA ASN A 64 11.59 8.93 8.18
C ASN A 64 12.10 7.60 8.79
N PRO A 65 13.42 7.31 8.76
CA PRO A 65 13.94 6.02 9.18
C PRO A 65 13.58 5.63 10.63
N THR A 66 13.52 6.59 11.55
CA THR A 66 13.14 6.31 12.93
C THR A 66 11.66 5.96 13.06
N ALA A 67 10.78 6.74 12.40
CA ALA A 67 9.35 6.48 12.38
C ALA A 67 9.03 5.16 11.64
N ALA A 68 9.75 4.84 10.55
CA ALA A 68 9.59 3.60 9.81
C ALA A 68 9.92 2.37 10.68
N LEU A 69 11.03 2.42 11.42
CA LEU A 69 11.37 1.37 12.37
C LEU A 69 10.33 1.24 13.49
N MET A 70 9.88 2.36 14.07
CA MET A 70 8.85 2.33 15.11
C MET A 70 7.52 1.80 14.58
N ALA A 71 7.09 2.22 13.39
CA ALA A 71 5.87 1.71 12.75
C ALA A 71 5.94 0.19 12.54
N TYR A 72 7.07 -0.32 12.03
CA TYR A 72 7.30 -1.75 11.90
C TYR A 72 7.15 -2.47 13.24
N LEU A 73 7.81 -1.99 14.30
CA LEU A 73 7.77 -2.63 15.61
C LEU A 73 6.38 -2.59 16.27
N VAL A 74 5.63 -1.49 16.07
CA VAL A 74 4.25 -1.37 16.54
C VAL A 74 3.34 -2.38 15.81
N LEU A 75 3.44 -2.46 14.49
CA LEU A 75 2.66 -3.39 13.67
C LEU A 75 3.02 -4.86 13.95
N GLU A 76 4.28 -5.14 14.31
CA GLU A 76 4.73 -6.43 14.83
C GLU A 76 4.32 -6.69 16.30
N LYS A 77 3.50 -5.80 16.87
CA LYS A 77 2.98 -5.91 18.25
C LYS A 77 4.07 -6.03 19.32
N LYS A 78 5.22 -5.39 19.12
CA LYS A 78 6.27 -5.32 20.13
C LYS A 78 5.84 -4.46 21.31
N SER A 79 6.25 -4.82 22.52
CA SER A 79 5.99 -4.03 23.71
C SER A 79 6.72 -2.67 23.66
N GLU A 80 6.16 -1.65 24.31
CA GLU A 80 6.79 -0.32 24.42
C GLU A 80 8.24 -0.41 24.92
N LYS A 81 8.51 -1.27 25.91
CA LYS A 81 9.86 -1.49 26.45
C LYS A 81 10.83 -2.02 25.39
N GLU A 82 10.38 -2.96 24.56
CA GLU A 82 11.19 -3.51 23.47
C GLU A 82 11.43 -2.45 22.39
N ILE A 83 10.42 -1.68 22.02
CA ILE A 83 10.53 -0.60 21.03
C ILE A 83 11.57 0.43 21.49
N ILE A 84 11.45 0.92 22.72
CA ILE A 84 12.42 1.87 23.29
C ILE A 84 13.85 1.29 23.25
N LYS A 85 14.03 0.03 23.65
CA LYS A 85 15.33 -0.63 23.65
C LYS A 85 15.93 -0.73 22.24
N ILE A 86 15.11 -1.12 21.26
CA ILE A 86 15.55 -1.32 19.87
C ILE A 86 15.87 0.03 19.21
N VAL A 87 14.97 1.01 19.31
CA VAL A 87 15.13 2.31 18.69
C VAL A 87 16.36 3.03 19.27
N ARG A 88 16.55 3.02 20.59
CA ARG A 88 17.74 3.62 21.24
C ARG A 88 19.04 2.90 20.90
N LYS A 89 18.99 1.63 20.55
CA LYS A 89 20.18 0.90 20.07
C LYS A 89 20.53 1.29 18.65
N ALA A 90 19.53 1.54 17.81
CA ALA A 90 19.69 1.89 16.39
C ALA A 90 20.03 3.39 16.20
N TYR A 91 19.45 4.25 17.04
CA TYR A 91 19.55 5.71 16.91
C TYR A 91 20.03 6.37 18.21
N SER A 92 20.71 7.51 18.09
CA SER A 92 21.17 8.32 19.23
C SER A 92 20.04 9.22 19.75
N VAL A 93 19.04 8.62 20.40
CA VAL A 93 17.83 9.29 20.92
C VAL A 93 17.63 8.97 22.40
N THR A 94 16.98 9.84 23.14
CA THR A 94 16.61 9.65 24.53
C THR A 94 15.38 8.75 24.65
N LYS A 95 15.11 8.26 25.85
CA LYS A 95 13.90 7.48 26.12
C LYS A 95 12.65 8.34 25.96
N GLU A 96 12.72 9.56 26.42
CA GLU A 96 11.64 10.55 26.41
C GLU A 96 11.24 10.91 24.96
N GLU A 97 12.22 11.14 24.08
CA GLU A 97 11.99 11.38 22.65
C GLU A 97 11.27 10.17 22.01
N VAL A 98 11.75 8.95 22.25
CA VAL A 98 11.10 7.74 21.70
C VAL A 98 9.67 7.60 22.19
N LEU A 99 9.40 7.88 23.47
CA LEU A 99 8.04 7.80 24.02
C LEU A 99 7.08 8.80 23.37
N THR A 100 7.54 10.05 23.21
CA THR A 100 6.74 11.11 22.57
C THR A 100 6.44 10.75 21.11
N ASP A 101 7.46 10.34 20.37
CA ASP A 101 7.31 9.96 18.97
C ASP A 101 6.40 8.72 18.81
N LEU A 102 6.52 7.74 19.72
CA LEU A 102 5.68 6.54 19.72
C LEU A 102 4.21 6.87 20.03
N GLN A 103 3.94 7.79 20.95
CA GLN A 103 2.58 8.25 21.24
C GLN A 103 1.97 8.96 20.02
N THR A 104 2.74 9.83 19.38
CA THR A 104 2.33 10.52 18.14
C THR A 104 2.04 9.53 17.02
N LEU A 105 2.93 8.57 16.80
CA LEU A 105 2.76 7.55 15.76
C LEU A 105 1.52 6.69 16.01
N ASN A 106 1.32 6.22 17.25
CA ASN A 106 0.14 5.42 17.58
C ASN A 106 -1.16 6.21 17.38
N PHE A 107 -1.19 7.48 17.77
CA PHE A 107 -2.33 8.35 17.51
C PHE A 107 -2.59 8.50 16.00
N GLN A 108 -1.55 8.76 15.21
CA GLN A 108 -1.66 8.88 13.75
C GLN A 108 -2.15 7.58 13.09
N LEU A 109 -1.61 6.43 13.51
CA LEU A 109 -2.05 5.12 13.03
C LEU A 109 -3.53 4.87 13.35
N ASP A 110 -3.95 5.16 14.57
CA ASP A 110 -5.34 4.98 15.00
C ASP A 110 -6.30 5.84 14.17
N GLN A 111 -5.94 7.10 13.89
CA GLN A 111 -6.74 7.99 13.04
C GLN A 111 -6.81 7.52 11.58
N LEU A 112 -5.70 7.00 11.03
CA LEU A 112 -5.67 6.50 9.65
C LEU A 112 -6.48 5.20 9.46
N ILE A 113 -6.61 4.40 10.52
CA ILE A 113 -7.33 3.12 10.48
C ILE A 113 -8.85 3.34 10.63
N ARG A 114 -9.30 4.42 11.27
CA ARG A 114 -10.74 4.68 11.49
C ARG A 114 -11.46 5.00 10.19
N PRO A 115 -12.67 4.43 9.98
CA PRO A 115 -13.43 4.62 8.75
C PRO A 115 -14.25 5.92 8.69
N ASP A 116 -14.39 6.63 9.78
CA ASP A 116 -15.32 7.76 9.98
C ASP A 116 -14.96 9.06 9.24
N GLY A 117 -14.04 8.97 8.28
CA GLY A 117 -13.88 10.02 7.25
C GLY A 117 -13.33 11.35 7.75
N ALA A 118 -12.82 11.43 8.98
CA ALA A 118 -12.05 12.57 9.43
C ALA A 118 -10.88 12.80 8.49
N CYS A 119 -10.71 14.03 8.01
CA CYS A 119 -9.62 14.34 7.09
C CYS A 119 -8.31 14.30 7.86
N PRO A 120 -7.44 13.30 7.66
CA PRO A 120 -6.21 13.14 8.46
C PRO A 120 -5.32 14.39 8.44
N VAL A 121 -5.39 15.16 7.35
CA VAL A 121 -4.58 16.37 7.14
C VAL A 121 -4.95 17.47 8.13
N HIS A 122 -6.25 17.63 8.45
CA HIS A 122 -6.70 18.67 9.37
C HIS A 122 -6.55 18.28 10.85
N GLU A 123 -6.66 16.97 11.16
CA GLU A 123 -6.65 16.50 12.53
C GLU A 123 -5.27 16.06 13.02
N LEU A 124 -4.38 15.65 12.10
CA LEU A 124 -3.08 15.09 12.45
C LEU A 124 -1.93 16.11 12.34
N GLU A 125 -2.21 17.38 11.98
CA GLU A 125 -1.17 18.39 11.72
C GLU A 125 -0.05 17.87 10.80
N LEU A 126 -0.39 16.95 9.88
CA LEU A 126 0.57 16.41 8.94
C LEU A 126 0.96 17.46 7.90
N GLU A 127 2.24 17.64 7.70
CA GLU A 127 2.73 18.48 6.60
C GLU A 127 2.31 17.86 5.26
N ILE A 128 1.55 18.61 4.47
CA ILE A 128 1.23 18.20 3.11
C ILE A 128 2.49 18.37 2.27
N ASN A 129 3.10 17.26 1.91
CA ASN A 129 4.21 17.29 0.98
C ASN A 129 3.72 17.73 -0.40
N MET A 130 4.50 18.60 -1.05
CA MET A 130 4.24 19.00 -2.43
C MET A 130 4.21 17.75 -3.33
N PRO A 131 3.28 17.65 -4.29
CA PRO A 131 3.28 16.57 -5.25
C PRO A 131 4.67 16.40 -5.88
N PHE A 132 5.11 15.14 -6.01
CA PHE A 132 6.41 14.77 -6.57
C PHE A 132 7.65 15.22 -5.76
N SER A 133 7.49 15.66 -4.52
CA SER A 133 8.62 16.01 -3.63
C SER A 133 9.38 14.79 -3.12
N ALA A 134 8.71 13.64 -3.01
CA ALA A 134 9.32 12.36 -2.66
C ALA A 134 9.50 11.49 -3.93
N ARG A 135 10.60 10.73 -3.98
CA ARG A 135 10.80 9.70 -5.01
C ARG A 135 10.44 8.34 -4.42
N PRO A 136 9.24 7.81 -4.68
CA PRO A 136 8.89 6.49 -4.20
C PRO A 136 9.75 5.43 -4.90
N THR A 137 10.14 4.39 -4.17
CA THR A 137 10.92 3.26 -4.72
C THR A 137 10.10 2.38 -5.64
N ALA A 138 8.77 2.37 -5.46
CA ALA A 138 7.82 1.69 -6.34
C ALA A 138 6.49 2.47 -6.40
N PRO A 139 5.67 2.26 -7.43
CA PRO A 139 4.30 2.79 -7.48
C PRO A 139 3.47 2.32 -6.28
N TYR A 140 2.45 3.09 -5.91
CA TYR A 140 1.48 2.68 -4.89
C TYR A 140 0.39 1.78 -5.47
N ARG A 141 0.13 1.92 -6.77
CA ARG A 141 -0.87 1.18 -7.52
C ARG A 141 -0.34 0.82 -8.91
N MET A 142 -0.76 -0.33 -9.42
CA MET A 142 -0.53 -0.75 -10.80
C MET A 142 -1.83 -1.28 -11.42
N ASP A 143 -2.13 -0.79 -12.61
CA ASP A 143 -3.27 -1.26 -13.40
C ASP A 143 -2.77 -2.31 -14.41
N LEU A 144 -3.37 -3.50 -14.38
CA LEU A 144 -3.00 -4.65 -15.23
C LEU A 144 -4.08 -4.88 -16.28
N ALA A 145 -3.78 -4.58 -17.53
CA ALA A 145 -4.66 -4.82 -18.66
C ALA A 145 -4.61 -6.30 -19.05
N LEU A 146 -5.52 -7.12 -18.50
CA LEU A 146 -5.53 -8.56 -18.69
C LEU A 146 -5.80 -8.98 -20.15
N THR A 147 -6.57 -8.18 -20.87
CA THR A 147 -6.95 -8.42 -22.26
C THR A 147 -7.37 -7.12 -22.93
N TYR A 148 -7.22 -7.04 -24.24
CA TYR A 148 -7.81 -5.93 -25.03
C TYR A 148 -9.17 -6.29 -25.62
N LYS A 149 -9.64 -7.55 -25.49
CA LYS A 149 -10.99 -7.95 -25.87
C LYS A 149 -12.02 -7.28 -24.97
N CYS A 150 -13.13 -6.86 -25.55
CA CYS A 150 -14.25 -6.25 -24.84
C CYS A 150 -15.58 -6.68 -25.48
N ASN A 151 -16.61 -6.79 -24.67
CA ASN A 151 -17.98 -7.06 -25.11
C ASN A 151 -18.81 -5.77 -25.33
N ASN A 152 -18.16 -4.59 -25.25
CA ASN A 152 -18.70 -3.28 -25.61
C ASN A 152 -17.87 -2.65 -26.76
N ASP A 153 -18.49 -1.70 -27.45
CA ASP A 153 -17.85 -0.83 -28.45
C ASP A 153 -18.19 0.64 -28.16
N CYS A 154 -17.65 1.14 -27.04
CA CYS A 154 -17.90 2.49 -26.56
C CYS A 154 -17.24 3.53 -27.47
N ALA A 155 -17.97 4.60 -27.85
CA ALA A 155 -17.47 5.66 -28.73
C ALA A 155 -16.26 6.41 -28.14
N HIS A 156 -16.19 6.50 -26.81
CA HIS A 156 -15.12 7.18 -26.05
C HIS A 156 -14.01 6.23 -25.58
N CYS A 157 -13.98 4.97 -26.07
CA CYS A 157 -12.98 4.01 -25.62
C CYS A 157 -11.56 4.45 -26.00
N TYR A 158 -10.68 4.57 -25.00
CA TYR A 158 -9.27 4.93 -25.19
C TYR A 158 -8.40 3.76 -25.65
N ASN A 159 -8.88 2.52 -25.48
CA ASN A 159 -8.19 1.32 -25.98
C ASN A 159 -8.28 1.25 -27.52
N ALA A 160 -7.21 0.75 -28.13
CA ALA A 160 -7.19 0.53 -29.56
C ALA A 160 -8.35 -0.36 -30.00
N ARG A 161 -8.99 -0.02 -31.13
CA ARG A 161 -10.09 -0.84 -31.69
C ARG A 161 -9.62 -2.19 -32.22
N GLU A 162 -8.34 -2.29 -32.56
CA GLU A 162 -7.69 -3.56 -32.89
C GLU A 162 -7.46 -4.39 -31.62
N ARG A 163 -8.37 -5.34 -31.38
CA ARG A 163 -8.42 -6.16 -30.15
C ARG A 163 -7.82 -7.56 -30.40
N THR A 164 -6.77 -7.63 -31.19
CA THR A 164 -6.17 -8.89 -31.67
C THR A 164 -4.96 -9.33 -30.85
N PHE A 165 -4.50 -8.51 -29.89
CA PHE A 165 -3.35 -8.85 -29.05
C PHE A 165 -3.62 -10.12 -28.24
N PRO A 166 -2.68 -11.08 -28.20
CA PRO A 166 -2.81 -12.27 -27.37
C PRO A 166 -2.79 -11.87 -25.89
N SER A 167 -3.65 -12.50 -25.12
CA SER A 167 -3.64 -12.37 -23.66
C SER A 167 -2.63 -13.35 -23.07
N LEU A 168 -1.97 -12.97 -21.98
CA LEU A 168 -1.11 -13.86 -21.21
C LEU A 168 -1.95 -14.98 -20.56
N LYS A 169 -1.27 -16.09 -20.25
CA LYS A 169 -1.85 -17.21 -19.50
C LYS A 169 -1.91 -16.88 -18.00
N VAL A 170 -2.72 -17.61 -17.27
CA VAL A 170 -2.92 -17.41 -15.83
C VAL A 170 -1.60 -17.49 -15.03
N ASP A 171 -0.73 -18.45 -15.35
CA ASP A 171 0.55 -18.62 -14.65
C ASP A 171 1.51 -17.45 -14.91
N GLU A 172 1.49 -16.89 -16.12
CA GLU A 172 2.30 -15.70 -16.45
C GLU A 172 1.82 -14.47 -15.67
N TRP A 173 0.50 -14.32 -15.50
CA TRP A 173 -0.09 -13.27 -14.68
C TRP A 173 0.24 -13.43 -13.19
N LYS A 174 0.24 -14.67 -12.66
CA LYS A 174 0.65 -14.93 -11.27
C LYS A 174 2.11 -14.50 -11.03
N ILE A 175 3.02 -14.82 -11.97
CA ILE A 175 4.42 -14.37 -11.90
C ILE A 175 4.50 -12.83 -11.90
N ILE A 176 3.63 -12.14 -12.66
CA ILE A 176 3.59 -10.68 -12.65
C ILE A 176 3.10 -10.17 -11.30
N LEU A 177 2.05 -10.76 -10.71
CA LEU A 177 1.56 -10.39 -9.38
C LEU A 177 2.63 -10.57 -8.30
N ASP A 178 3.37 -11.68 -8.32
CA ASP A 178 4.48 -11.93 -7.39
C ASP A 178 5.57 -10.87 -7.55
N LYS A 179 5.96 -10.55 -8.78
CA LYS A 179 6.94 -9.50 -9.05
C LYS A 179 6.45 -8.11 -8.60
N THR A 180 5.17 -7.80 -8.78
CA THR A 180 4.63 -6.51 -8.30
C THR A 180 4.66 -6.43 -6.78
N TRP A 181 4.39 -7.54 -6.09
CA TRP A 181 4.53 -7.64 -4.64
C TRP A 181 5.98 -7.43 -4.19
N ASP A 182 6.92 -8.14 -4.80
CA ASP A 182 8.35 -8.04 -4.50
C ASP A 182 8.91 -6.63 -4.75
N LEU A 183 8.36 -5.91 -5.73
CA LEU A 183 8.67 -4.50 -5.98
C LEU A 183 8.05 -3.54 -4.96
N GLY A 184 7.18 -4.01 -4.08
CA GLY A 184 6.53 -3.19 -3.06
C GLY A 184 5.27 -2.47 -3.54
N ILE A 185 4.53 -3.05 -4.49
CA ILE A 185 3.27 -2.50 -5.02
C ILE A 185 2.08 -3.17 -4.32
N PRO A 186 1.41 -2.48 -3.38
CA PRO A 186 0.36 -3.09 -2.55
C PRO A 186 -1.02 -3.15 -3.23
N HIS A 187 -1.25 -2.36 -4.28
CA HIS A 187 -2.57 -2.20 -4.88
C HIS A 187 -2.53 -2.53 -6.38
N ILE A 188 -3.30 -3.53 -6.77
CA ILE A 188 -3.45 -3.98 -8.16
C ILE A 188 -4.87 -3.71 -8.63
N VAL A 189 -5.02 -3.15 -9.82
CA VAL A 189 -6.33 -2.99 -10.46
C VAL A 189 -6.35 -3.76 -11.77
N PHE A 190 -7.25 -4.72 -11.86
CA PHE A 190 -7.48 -5.46 -13.09
C PHE A 190 -8.33 -4.64 -14.05
N THR A 191 -7.83 -4.45 -15.25
CA THR A 191 -8.44 -3.63 -16.29
C THR A 191 -8.18 -4.26 -17.68
N GLY A 192 -8.35 -3.48 -18.73
CA GLY A 192 -8.08 -3.89 -20.10
C GLY A 192 -9.16 -3.40 -21.05
N GLY A 193 -9.61 -4.26 -21.96
CA GLY A 193 -10.89 -4.10 -22.64
C GLY A 193 -12.00 -4.36 -21.62
N GLU A 194 -12.30 -5.66 -21.39
CA GLU A 194 -13.20 -6.08 -20.30
C GLU A 194 -12.55 -7.25 -19.55
N PRO A 195 -12.02 -7.02 -18.34
CA PRO A 195 -11.28 -8.04 -17.59
C PRO A 195 -12.15 -9.23 -17.18
N THR A 196 -13.45 -9.05 -17.00
CA THR A 196 -14.37 -10.14 -16.65
C THR A 196 -14.57 -11.18 -17.76
N LEU A 197 -14.08 -10.91 -18.97
CA LEU A 197 -14.05 -11.91 -20.04
C LEU A 197 -12.99 -12.99 -19.81
N MET A 198 -12.03 -12.73 -18.89
CA MET A 198 -11.01 -13.71 -18.54
C MET A 198 -11.55 -14.65 -17.46
N GLU A 199 -11.73 -15.94 -17.82
CA GLU A 199 -12.32 -16.94 -16.92
C GLU A 199 -11.49 -17.16 -15.64
N PHE A 200 -10.18 -16.94 -15.71
CA PHE A 200 -9.26 -17.08 -14.59
C PHE A 200 -9.15 -15.82 -13.69
N LEU A 201 -9.97 -14.78 -13.94
CA LEU A 201 -9.93 -13.56 -13.11
C LEU A 201 -10.10 -13.83 -11.60
N PRO A 202 -11.06 -14.68 -11.15
CA PRO A 202 -11.17 -15.00 -9.72
C PRO A 202 -9.89 -15.64 -9.16
N GLU A 203 -9.19 -16.44 -9.95
CA GLU A 203 -7.94 -17.08 -9.55
C GLU A 203 -6.80 -16.07 -9.36
N LEU A 204 -6.73 -15.05 -10.23
CA LEU A 204 -5.75 -13.97 -10.09
C LEU A 204 -6.05 -13.10 -8.88
N ILE A 205 -7.33 -12.81 -8.60
CA ILE A 205 -7.74 -12.07 -7.39
C ILE A 205 -7.31 -12.85 -6.15
N ALA A 206 -7.61 -14.15 -6.09
CA ALA A 206 -7.22 -14.99 -4.96
C ALA A 206 -5.69 -15.07 -4.78
N HIS A 207 -4.94 -15.10 -5.88
CA HIS A 207 -3.47 -15.10 -5.83
C HIS A 207 -2.94 -13.77 -5.28
N ALA A 208 -3.43 -12.63 -5.78
CA ALA A 208 -3.06 -11.31 -5.27
C ALA A 208 -3.44 -11.14 -3.79
N GLU A 209 -4.63 -11.64 -3.39
CA GLU A 209 -5.08 -11.68 -2.00
C GLU A 209 -4.13 -12.51 -1.12
N SER A 210 -3.64 -13.66 -1.61
CA SER A 210 -2.68 -14.48 -0.88
C SER A 210 -1.33 -13.80 -0.68
N ASN A 211 -0.92 -12.93 -1.59
CA ASN A 211 0.25 -12.07 -1.44
C ASN A 211 0.01 -10.95 -0.41
N GLY A 212 -1.24 -10.60 -0.13
CA GLY A 212 -1.63 -9.47 0.71
C GLY A 212 -1.94 -8.20 -0.06
N GLN A 213 -2.02 -8.26 -1.40
CA GLN A 213 -2.34 -7.11 -2.26
C GLN A 213 -3.83 -6.76 -2.15
N ILE A 214 -4.13 -5.46 -2.23
CA ILE A 214 -5.49 -4.96 -2.43
C ILE A 214 -5.82 -5.08 -3.91
N THR A 215 -7.02 -5.59 -4.23
CA THR A 215 -7.45 -5.81 -5.60
C THR A 215 -8.64 -4.93 -5.97
N GLY A 216 -8.52 -4.25 -7.11
CA GLY A 216 -9.58 -3.50 -7.75
C GLY A 216 -9.95 -4.08 -9.11
N LEU A 217 -11.14 -3.75 -9.57
CA LEU A 217 -11.64 -4.16 -10.87
C LEU A 217 -12.27 -2.97 -11.60
N ASN A 218 -11.73 -2.61 -12.77
CA ASN A 218 -12.35 -1.66 -13.68
C ASN A 218 -13.12 -2.43 -14.74
N THR A 219 -14.44 -2.30 -14.77
CA THR A 219 -15.32 -3.11 -15.60
C THR A 219 -16.53 -2.34 -16.09
N ASN A 220 -17.10 -2.78 -17.23
CA ASN A 220 -18.43 -2.34 -17.69
C ASN A 220 -19.58 -3.01 -16.92
N ALA A 221 -19.27 -3.84 -15.94
CA ALA A 221 -20.16 -4.51 -15.01
C ALA A 221 -21.21 -5.49 -15.61
N ARG A 222 -21.24 -5.70 -16.95
CA ARG A 222 -22.28 -6.56 -17.57
C ARG A 222 -22.29 -7.99 -17.00
N ARG A 223 -21.10 -8.55 -16.73
CA ARG A 223 -20.98 -9.89 -16.15
C ARG A 223 -21.26 -9.93 -14.65
N LEU A 224 -21.16 -8.79 -13.95
CA LEU A 224 -21.46 -8.70 -12.52
C LEU A 224 -22.98 -8.80 -12.23
N ALA A 225 -23.84 -8.70 -13.26
CA ALA A 225 -25.26 -8.99 -13.15
C ALA A 225 -25.53 -10.49 -12.84
N ASP A 226 -24.59 -11.39 -13.17
CA ASP A 226 -24.62 -12.77 -12.71
C ASP A 226 -24.16 -12.84 -11.25
N LYS A 227 -25.11 -13.06 -10.34
CA LYS A 227 -24.83 -13.14 -8.90
C LYS A 227 -23.80 -14.23 -8.56
N ASN A 228 -23.85 -15.39 -9.20
CA ASN A 228 -22.92 -16.47 -8.93
C ASN A 228 -21.48 -16.07 -9.30
N TYR A 229 -21.31 -15.31 -10.39
CA TYR A 229 -20.02 -14.79 -10.79
C TYR A 229 -19.52 -13.71 -9.84
N LEU A 230 -20.40 -12.78 -9.44
CA LEU A 230 -20.08 -11.76 -8.44
C LEU A 230 -19.64 -12.39 -7.10
N ASP A 231 -20.39 -13.37 -6.61
CA ASP A 231 -20.08 -14.09 -5.37
C ASP A 231 -18.71 -14.81 -5.45
N LYS A 232 -18.30 -15.31 -6.63
CA LYS A 232 -16.96 -15.86 -6.85
C LYS A 232 -15.86 -14.81 -6.72
N LEU A 233 -16.06 -13.61 -7.28
CA LEU A 233 -15.08 -12.53 -7.17
C LEU A 233 -14.92 -12.04 -5.73
N VAL A 234 -16.05 -11.86 -5.02
CA VAL A 234 -16.06 -11.47 -3.60
C VAL A 234 -15.37 -12.55 -2.76
N SER A 235 -15.70 -13.82 -2.97
CA SER A 235 -15.07 -14.94 -2.25
C SER A 235 -13.58 -15.09 -2.55
N ALA A 236 -13.12 -14.63 -3.71
CA ALA A 236 -11.71 -14.60 -4.08
C ALA A 236 -10.94 -13.45 -3.39
N GLY A 237 -11.63 -12.50 -2.79
CA GLY A 237 -11.02 -11.37 -2.06
C GLY A 237 -11.00 -10.06 -2.83
N LEU A 238 -11.91 -9.85 -3.82
CA LEU A 238 -12.01 -8.57 -4.51
C LEU A 238 -12.43 -7.46 -3.55
N ASP A 239 -11.59 -6.41 -3.43
CA ASP A 239 -11.81 -5.33 -2.47
C ASP A 239 -12.74 -4.22 -2.99
N HIS A 240 -12.58 -3.84 -4.26
CA HIS A 240 -13.41 -2.76 -4.82
C HIS A 240 -13.61 -2.89 -6.32
N VAL A 241 -14.67 -2.27 -6.81
CA VAL A 241 -15.04 -2.23 -8.22
C VAL A 241 -15.28 -0.79 -8.66
N GLN A 242 -14.71 -0.42 -9.80
CA GLN A 242 -15.03 0.81 -10.51
C GLN A 242 -15.82 0.45 -11.77
N ILE A 243 -17.08 0.88 -11.82
CA ILE A 243 -17.95 0.64 -12.95
C ILE A 243 -17.83 1.83 -13.92
N THR A 244 -17.48 1.53 -15.17
CA THR A 244 -17.42 2.53 -16.24
C THR A 244 -18.73 2.49 -17.03
N VAL A 245 -19.44 3.61 -17.07
CA VAL A 245 -20.76 3.78 -17.73
C VAL A 245 -20.59 4.57 -19.03
#